data_153a14dde8cc420a3339da5d532e14e2
#
_entry.id   153a14dde8cc420a3339da5d532e14e2
#
_cell.length_a   1.000
_cell.length_b   1.000
_cell.length_c   1.000
_cell.angle_alpha   90.00
_cell.angle_beta   90.00
_cell.angle_gamma   90.00
#
_symmetry.space_group_name_H-M   'P 1'
#
loop_
_entity.id
_entity.type
_entity.pdbx_description
1 polymer ?
#
loop_
_entity_poly.entity_id
_entity_poly.type
_entity_poly.pdbx_seq_one_letter_code
_entity_poly.pdbx_strand_id
1 'polypeptide(L)'
;MRTILTIQSHVAFGHVGNRAAVFPLERLGFDAIAVNTVQFSNHTGYGAWTGMVLPPDHVADVLRGVEARGAMDGVHAVLTGYMGDATLGDVVLSAVDRVKQGNSQALYCCDPVMGDVGRGFFVRPGIPEFFRDRAVPRADIITPNQFELEYLTGCPVTDLPSAMSATRAARALGPRWVLVTSLTRADAPDDRIEMLLDGPDGAFLVATPRLDISPMPNGAGDCVTALFLAKFLETGDGQKALSHAASAIYAVFRATRDSGQRELQIIAAQEQLVRPQMLFTASRVN
;
A
#
# COMPACT_ATOMS: atom_id res chain seq x y z
N MET A 1 -9.16 -9.02 19.04
CA MET A 1 -8.99 -7.97 18.01
C MET A 1 -7.94 -8.47 17.05
N ARG A 2 -8.07 -8.22 15.74
CA ARG A 2 -7.04 -8.63 14.77
C ARG A 2 -5.90 -7.62 14.79
N THR A 3 -4.67 -8.09 14.70
CA THR A 3 -3.45 -7.26 14.78
C THR A 3 -2.69 -7.28 13.45
N ILE A 4 -2.20 -6.13 13.04
CA ILE A 4 -1.36 -5.95 11.83
C ILE A 4 -0.03 -5.34 12.26
N LEU A 5 1.08 -5.99 11.91
CA LEU A 5 2.40 -5.39 12.00
C LEU A 5 2.64 -4.54 10.75
N THR A 6 2.85 -3.24 10.91
CA THR A 6 3.13 -2.35 9.78
C THR A 6 4.54 -1.77 9.87
N ILE A 7 5.37 -2.02 8.84
CA ILE A 7 6.78 -1.60 8.76
C ILE A 7 6.93 -0.67 7.57
N GLN A 8 6.85 0.63 7.81
CA GLN A 8 6.81 1.67 6.77
C GLN A 8 7.48 2.97 7.24
N SER A 9 7.56 3.95 6.34
CA SER A 9 8.02 5.30 6.70
C SER A 9 7.12 5.99 7.71
N HIS A 10 7.67 6.97 8.42
CA HIS A 10 6.92 7.88 9.27
C HIS A 10 7.37 9.32 9.06
N VAL A 11 6.39 10.22 9.00
CA VAL A 11 6.61 11.67 8.94
C VAL A 11 5.92 12.36 10.11
N ALA A 12 6.54 13.43 10.63
CA ALA A 12 5.93 14.24 11.69
C ALA A 12 4.75 15.08 11.15
N PHE A 13 4.91 15.65 9.95
CA PHE A 13 3.88 16.44 9.26
C PHE A 13 3.46 15.74 7.96
N GLY A 14 2.16 15.60 7.76
CA GLY A 14 1.55 14.96 6.59
C GLY A 14 1.12 13.51 6.84
N HIS A 15 0.63 12.87 5.77
CA HIS A 15 0.04 11.53 5.81
C HIS A 15 0.65 10.64 4.73
N VAL A 16 1.78 9.99 5.04
CA VAL A 16 2.42 8.95 4.23
C VAL A 16 2.88 7.80 5.14
N GLY A 17 3.11 6.63 4.59
CA GLY A 17 3.57 5.46 5.32
C GLY A 17 2.68 5.14 6.52
N ASN A 18 3.26 4.90 7.70
CA ASN A 18 2.51 4.61 8.93
C ASN A 18 1.51 5.72 9.29
N ARG A 19 1.78 6.98 8.96
CA ARG A 19 0.83 8.09 9.19
C ARG A 19 -0.42 8.03 8.29
N ALA A 20 -0.33 7.37 7.14
CA ALA A 20 -1.45 7.16 6.24
C ALA A 20 -2.13 5.80 6.45
N ALA A 21 -1.41 4.79 6.96
CA ALA A 21 -1.90 3.43 7.10
C ALA A 21 -2.51 3.14 8.48
N VAL A 22 -1.86 3.54 9.57
CA VAL A 22 -2.24 3.14 10.95
C VAL A 22 -3.66 3.60 11.31
N PHE A 23 -3.95 4.89 11.12
CA PHE A 23 -5.26 5.41 11.49
C PHE A 23 -6.42 4.75 10.72
N PRO A 24 -6.37 4.53 9.39
CA PRO A 24 -7.37 3.73 8.68
C PRO A 24 -7.52 2.30 9.23
N LEU A 25 -6.42 1.61 9.55
CA LEU A 25 -6.47 0.27 10.14
C LEU A 25 -7.20 0.28 11.47
N GLU A 26 -6.86 1.21 12.38
CA GLU A 26 -7.50 1.34 13.69
C GLU A 26 -8.99 1.72 13.57
N ARG A 27 -9.35 2.61 12.63
CA ARG A 27 -10.75 2.97 12.35
C ARG A 27 -11.58 1.78 11.85
N LEU A 28 -10.93 0.81 11.16
CA LEU A 28 -11.55 -0.44 10.71
C LEU A 28 -11.49 -1.56 11.77
N GLY A 29 -11.03 -1.25 13.01
CA GLY A 29 -11.07 -2.18 14.14
C GLY A 29 -9.88 -3.12 14.23
N PHE A 30 -8.76 -2.80 13.58
CA PHE A 30 -7.50 -3.54 13.69
C PHE A 30 -6.57 -2.85 14.69
N ASP A 31 -5.84 -3.62 15.48
CA ASP A 31 -4.72 -3.13 16.27
C ASP A 31 -3.47 -3.04 15.38
N ALA A 32 -2.78 -1.90 15.35
CA ALA A 32 -1.64 -1.69 14.48
C ALA A 32 -0.34 -1.57 15.29
N ILE A 33 0.55 -2.55 15.14
CA ILE A 33 1.92 -2.47 15.65
C ILE A 33 2.76 -1.74 14.60
N ALA A 34 3.02 -0.45 14.81
CA ALA A 34 3.74 0.39 13.86
C ALA A 34 5.24 0.44 14.15
N VAL A 35 6.05 -0.01 13.18
CA VAL A 35 7.51 0.09 13.20
C VAL A 35 7.94 1.00 12.05
N ASN A 36 8.73 2.02 12.36
CA ASN A 36 9.14 3.00 11.37
C ASN A 36 10.45 2.60 10.69
N THR A 37 10.55 2.83 9.38
CA THR A 37 11.78 2.66 8.59
C THR A 37 12.56 3.97 8.47
N VAL A 38 11.85 5.08 8.52
CA VAL A 38 12.40 6.44 8.54
C VAL A 38 11.62 7.29 9.54
N GLN A 39 12.28 8.31 10.06
CA GLN A 39 11.65 9.40 10.80
C GLN A 39 11.99 10.71 10.11
N PHE A 40 11.07 11.26 9.33
CA PHE A 40 11.25 12.52 8.62
C PHE A 40 10.31 13.61 9.16
N SER A 41 10.67 14.88 8.94
CA SER A 41 9.80 16.03 9.24
C SER A 41 8.52 16.01 8.41
N ASN A 42 8.65 15.70 7.12
CA ASN A 42 7.60 15.65 6.10
C ASN A 42 8.03 14.70 4.98
N HIS A 43 7.11 14.37 4.08
CA HIS A 43 7.45 13.53 2.92
C HIS A 43 8.33 14.25 1.89
N THR A 44 9.09 13.47 1.11
CA THR A 44 10.06 13.97 0.12
C THR A 44 9.44 14.80 -1.01
N GLY A 45 8.15 14.67 -1.24
CA GLY A 45 7.39 15.46 -2.23
C GLY A 45 7.36 16.97 -1.97
N TYR A 46 7.82 17.44 -0.81
CA TYR A 46 8.05 18.88 -0.54
C TYR A 46 9.36 19.41 -1.12
N GLY A 47 10.24 18.52 -1.63
CA GLY A 47 11.55 18.88 -2.17
C GLY A 47 12.63 19.01 -1.10
N ALA A 48 12.28 19.32 0.15
CA ALA A 48 13.19 19.37 1.28
C ALA A 48 12.54 18.74 2.52
N TRP A 49 13.35 18.06 3.32
CA TRP A 49 12.95 17.44 4.58
C TRP A 49 14.14 17.30 5.52
N THR A 50 13.88 17.09 6.80
CA THR A 50 14.88 16.77 7.83
C THR A 50 14.54 15.43 8.49
N GLY A 51 15.46 14.89 9.26
CA GLY A 51 15.30 13.59 9.89
C GLY A 51 16.24 12.55 9.30
N MET A 52 15.94 11.28 9.52
CA MET A 52 16.86 10.20 9.15
C MET A 52 16.15 8.94 8.69
N VAL A 53 16.82 8.16 7.86
CA VAL A 53 16.56 6.73 7.68
C VAL A 53 17.03 6.01 8.92
N LEU A 54 16.19 5.18 9.54
CA LEU A 54 16.56 4.47 10.76
C LEU A 54 17.56 3.36 10.44
N PRO A 55 18.61 3.20 11.25
CA PRO A 55 19.58 2.12 11.06
C PRO A 55 18.91 0.74 11.17
N PRO A 56 19.31 -0.25 10.35
CA PRO A 56 18.76 -1.61 10.40
C PRO A 56 18.79 -2.23 11.81
N ASP A 57 19.89 -2.05 12.54
CA ASP A 57 20.03 -2.56 13.92
C ASP A 57 19.00 -1.96 14.87
N HIS A 58 18.67 -0.67 14.70
CA HIS A 58 17.64 -0.01 15.50
C HIS A 58 16.25 -0.60 15.21
N VAL A 59 15.91 -0.77 13.94
CA VAL A 59 14.61 -1.36 13.53
C VAL A 59 14.52 -2.81 14.02
N ALA A 60 15.59 -3.58 13.88
CA ALA A 60 15.68 -4.94 14.39
C ALA A 60 15.52 -5.00 15.92
N ASP A 61 16.09 -4.04 16.65
CA ASP A 61 15.98 -3.97 18.11
C ASP A 61 14.54 -3.69 18.57
N VAL A 62 13.85 -2.76 17.90
CA VAL A 62 12.43 -2.48 18.15
C VAL A 62 11.59 -3.74 17.90
N LEU A 63 11.81 -4.44 16.80
CA LEU A 63 11.09 -5.67 16.47
C LEU A 63 11.34 -6.77 17.51
N ARG A 64 12.60 -6.96 17.97
CA ARG A 64 12.92 -7.88 19.08
C ARG A 64 12.19 -7.52 20.37
N GLY A 65 12.10 -6.20 20.67
CA GLY A 65 11.35 -5.73 21.83
C GLY A 65 9.87 -6.05 21.77
N VAL A 66 9.25 -5.93 20.59
CA VAL A 66 7.85 -6.32 20.33
C VAL A 66 7.69 -7.84 20.47
N GLU A 67 8.60 -8.61 19.89
CA GLU A 67 8.60 -10.07 19.97
C GLU A 67 8.71 -10.56 21.42
N ALA A 68 9.60 -9.96 22.22
CA ALA A 68 9.79 -10.29 23.64
C ALA A 68 8.52 -10.09 24.50
N ARG A 69 7.51 -9.39 23.99
CA ARG A 69 6.20 -9.21 24.61
C ARG A 69 5.17 -10.26 24.13
N GLY A 70 5.56 -11.17 23.27
CA GLY A 70 4.66 -12.17 22.66
C GLY A 70 3.70 -11.57 21.62
N ALA A 71 3.92 -10.33 21.19
CA ALA A 71 2.98 -9.63 20.31
C ALA A 71 3.05 -10.12 18.85
N MET A 72 4.13 -10.82 18.45
CA MET A 72 4.31 -11.32 17.10
C MET A 72 3.43 -12.56 16.79
N ASP A 73 3.13 -13.39 17.78
CA ASP A 73 2.43 -14.68 17.59
C ASP A 73 0.94 -14.50 17.22
N GLY A 74 0.36 -13.34 17.56
CA GLY A 74 -1.03 -13.00 17.27
C GLY A 74 -1.23 -12.11 16.04
N VAL A 75 -0.18 -11.81 15.28
CA VAL A 75 -0.25 -10.94 14.10
C VAL A 75 -0.96 -11.67 12.96
N HIS A 76 -1.93 -11.01 12.33
CA HIS A 76 -2.74 -11.56 11.22
C HIS A 76 -2.20 -11.14 9.85
N ALA A 77 -1.48 -10.03 9.77
CA ALA A 77 -0.79 -9.61 8.56
C ALA A 77 0.43 -8.75 8.88
N VAL A 78 1.42 -8.80 8.00
CA VAL A 78 2.51 -7.83 7.91
C VAL A 78 2.25 -6.94 6.72
N LEU A 79 2.24 -5.64 6.94
CA LEU A 79 2.14 -4.61 5.90
C LEU A 79 3.48 -3.89 5.79
N THR A 80 4.09 -3.89 4.61
CA THR A 80 5.34 -3.16 4.37
C THR A 80 5.16 -2.15 3.25
N GLY A 81 5.94 -1.07 3.30
CA GLY A 81 5.93 -0.02 2.29
C GLY A 81 7.30 0.61 2.13
N TYR A 82 7.38 1.95 2.09
CA TYR A 82 8.62 2.67 1.89
C TYR A 82 9.69 2.37 2.95
N MET A 83 10.90 2.02 2.51
CA MET A 83 11.98 1.58 3.42
C MET A 83 13.06 2.63 3.65
N GLY A 84 13.31 3.52 2.73
CA GLY A 84 14.37 4.53 2.81
C GLY A 84 15.79 4.02 2.46
N ASP A 85 16.10 2.74 2.72
CA ASP A 85 17.38 2.10 2.37
C ASP A 85 17.21 0.59 2.17
N ALA A 86 17.90 0.02 1.16
CA ALA A 86 17.83 -1.40 0.84
C ALA A 86 18.39 -2.32 1.95
N THR A 87 19.27 -1.79 2.81
CA THR A 87 19.83 -2.55 3.94
C THR A 87 18.79 -2.94 5.00
N LEU A 88 17.62 -2.27 5.02
CA LEU A 88 16.48 -2.66 5.85
C LEU A 88 15.78 -3.93 5.37
N GLY A 89 16.03 -4.35 4.13
CA GLY A 89 15.32 -5.47 3.50
C GLY A 89 15.40 -6.78 4.29
N ASP A 90 16.59 -7.13 4.81
CA ASP A 90 16.78 -8.34 5.61
C ASP A 90 15.99 -8.30 6.93
N VAL A 91 15.95 -7.15 7.58
CA VAL A 91 15.22 -6.94 8.83
C VAL A 91 13.71 -7.09 8.58
N VAL A 92 13.21 -6.49 7.50
CA VAL A 92 11.80 -6.58 7.09
C VAL A 92 11.40 -8.02 6.82
N LEU A 93 12.17 -8.75 5.99
CA LEU A 93 11.85 -10.13 5.65
C LEU A 93 11.98 -11.08 6.85
N SER A 94 12.94 -10.82 7.75
CA SER A 94 13.06 -11.56 9.02
C SER A 94 11.81 -11.39 9.90
N ALA A 95 11.26 -10.16 9.96
CA ALA A 95 10.01 -9.91 10.70
C ALA A 95 8.81 -10.66 10.07
N VAL A 96 8.73 -10.69 8.73
CA VAL A 96 7.72 -11.48 8.01
C VAL A 96 7.83 -12.97 8.36
N ASP A 97 9.04 -13.53 8.32
CA ASP A 97 9.29 -14.94 8.67
C ASP A 97 8.88 -15.23 10.09
N ARG A 98 9.25 -14.35 11.02
CA ARG A 98 8.92 -14.52 12.44
C ARG A 98 7.41 -14.50 12.68
N VAL A 99 6.68 -13.59 12.04
CA VAL A 99 5.21 -13.56 12.12
C VAL A 99 4.61 -14.84 11.53
N LYS A 100 5.07 -15.28 10.35
CA LYS A 100 4.56 -16.52 9.71
C LYS A 100 4.91 -17.79 10.49
N GLN A 101 5.99 -17.79 11.28
CA GLN A 101 6.31 -18.89 12.21
C GLN A 101 5.30 -18.96 13.37
N GLY A 102 4.90 -17.82 13.93
CA GLY A 102 3.90 -17.74 15.00
C GLY A 102 2.45 -17.96 14.49
N ASN A 103 2.17 -17.48 13.27
CA ASN A 103 0.88 -17.64 12.62
C ASN A 103 1.06 -17.93 11.12
N SER A 104 0.99 -19.20 10.73
CA SER A 104 1.17 -19.63 9.33
C SER A 104 0.08 -19.11 8.37
N GLN A 105 -1.03 -18.60 8.89
CA GLN A 105 -2.12 -17.98 8.12
C GLN A 105 -1.95 -16.46 7.98
N ALA A 106 -0.93 -15.89 8.61
CA ALA A 106 -0.67 -14.45 8.48
C ALA A 106 -0.31 -14.09 7.04
N LEU A 107 -0.91 -13.01 6.54
CA LEU A 107 -0.64 -12.51 5.19
C LEU A 107 0.54 -11.56 5.19
N TYR A 108 1.37 -11.64 4.17
CA TYR A 108 2.34 -10.60 3.85
C TYR A 108 1.81 -9.73 2.71
N CYS A 109 1.47 -8.48 3.04
CA CYS A 109 1.07 -7.44 2.10
C CYS A 109 2.26 -6.50 1.87
N CYS A 110 2.80 -6.50 0.66
CA CYS A 110 3.92 -5.67 0.27
C CYS A 110 3.46 -4.55 -0.66
N ASP A 111 3.57 -3.32 -0.21
CA ASP A 111 3.49 -2.14 -1.06
C ASP A 111 4.90 -1.81 -1.58
N PRO A 112 5.21 -2.09 -2.87
CA PRO A 112 6.56 -1.99 -3.39
C PRO A 112 6.93 -0.57 -3.78
N VAL A 113 6.86 0.36 -2.83
CA VAL A 113 7.05 1.80 -3.05
C VAL A 113 8.43 2.10 -3.60
N MET A 114 8.51 2.47 -4.88
CA MET A 114 9.79 2.77 -5.53
C MET A 114 9.77 3.95 -6.50
N GLY A 115 8.61 4.28 -7.07
CA GLY A 115 8.50 5.27 -8.11
C GLY A 115 7.07 5.57 -8.51
N ASP A 116 6.88 6.43 -9.52
CA ASP A 116 5.57 6.76 -10.05
C ASP A 116 5.66 7.17 -11.52
N VAL A 117 4.55 7.06 -12.25
CA VAL A 117 4.43 7.53 -13.63
C VAL A 117 4.79 9.01 -13.71
N GLY A 118 5.65 9.38 -14.66
CA GLY A 118 6.09 10.76 -14.88
C GLY A 118 7.15 11.28 -13.90
N ARG A 119 7.36 10.59 -12.75
CA ARG A 119 8.40 10.93 -11.76
C ARG A 119 9.61 10.00 -11.82
N GLY A 120 9.42 8.77 -12.30
CA GLY A 120 10.42 7.73 -12.25
C GLY A 120 10.70 7.27 -10.80
N PHE A 121 11.86 6.64 -10.59
CA PHE A 121 12.30 6.22 -9.25
C PHE A 121 12.57 7.43 -8.35
N PHE A 122 12.06 7.36 -7.11
CA PHE A 122 12.34 8.35 -6.06
C PHE A 122 12.95 7.70 -4.80
N VAL A 123 13.28 6.43 -4.88
CA VAL A 123 13.97 5.66 -3.84
C VAL A 123 15.46 5.53 -4.13
N ARG A 124 16.24 5.13 -3.14
CA ARG A 124 17.67 4.87 -3.29
C ARG A 124 17.93 3.63 -4.16
N PRO A 125 19.10 3.56 -4.84
CA PRO A 125 19.54 2.35 -5.53
C PRO A 125 19.50 1.11 -4.62
N GLY A 126 19.20 -0.05 -5.19
CA GLY A 126 19.08 -1.32 -4.49
C GLY A 126 17.67 -1.59 -3.93
N ILE A 127 16.84 -0.57 -3.72
CA ILE A 127 15.44 -0.75 -3.25
C ILE A 127 14.56 -1.39 -4.32
N PRO A 128 14.57 -0.93 -5.59
CA PRO A 128 13.78 -1.58 -6.64
C PRO A 128 14.13 -3.06 -6.83
N GLU A 129 15.43 -3.37 -6.84
CA GLU A 129 15.92 -4.75 -6.96
C GLU A 129 15.51 -5.60 -5.75
N PHE A 130 15.60 -5.05 -4.54
CA PHE A 130 15.14 -5.73 -3.33
C PHE A 130 13.64 -6.10 -3.43
N PHE A 131 12.80 -5.17 -3.86
CA PHE A 131 11.37 -5.45 -4.03
C PHE A 131 11.15 -6.54 -5.07
N ARG A 132 11.73 -6.40 -6.28
CA ARG A 132 11.54 -7.35 -7.37
C ARG A 132 12.04 -8.75 -7.04
N ASP A 133 13.26 -8.84 -6.49
CA ASP A 133 13.98 -10.12 -6.39
C ASP A 133 13.75 -10.84 -5.05
N ARG A 134 13.28 -10.11 -4.01
CA ARG A 134 13.23 -10.66 -2.65
C ARG A 134 11.89 -10.49 -1.94
N ALA A 135 11.29 -9.30 -1.97
CA ALA A 135 10.06 -9.02 -1.21
C ALA A 135 8.82 -9.53 -1.93
N VAL A 136 8.65 -9.18 -3.21
CA VAL A 136 7.50 -9.59 -4.03
C VAL A 136 7.34 -11.11 -4.12
N PRO A 137 8.41 -11.91 -4.35
CA PRO A 137 8.27 -13.37 -4.40
C PRO A 137 7.79 -14.02 -3.09
N ARG A 138 7.86 -13.31 -1.97
CA ARG A 138 7.46 -13.79 -0.64
C ARG A 138 6.10 -13.24 -0.19
N ALA A 139 5.57 -12.26 -0.92
CA ALA A 139 4.31 -11.61 -0.58
C ALA A 139 3.09 -12.46 -0.97
N ASP A 140 2.03 -12.39 -0.18
CA ASP A 140 0.71 -12.94 -0.52
C ASP A 140 -0.10 -11.93 -1.33
N ILE A 141 0.09 -10.64 -1.04
CA ILE A 141 -0.57 -9.50 -1.68
C ILE A 141 0.50 -8.47 -2.03
N ILE A 142 0.44 -7.90 -3.23
CA ILE A 142 1.23 -6.71 -3.59
C ILE A 142 0.30 -5.60 -4.10
N THR A 143 0.72 -4.34 -3.87
CA THR A 143 -0.10 -3.17 -4.20
C THR A 143 0.64 -2.13 -5.06
N PRO A 144 1.28 -2.54 -6.17
CA PRO A 144 2.02 -1.62 -7.00
C PRO A 144 1.11 -0.57 -7.65
N ASN A 145 1.66 0.63 -7.92
CA ASN A 145 1.12 1.49 -8.96
C ASN A 145 1.53 0.97 -10.36
N GLN A 146 1.08 1.63 -11.43
CA GLN A 146 1.39 1.18 -12.79
C GLN A 146 2.89 1.16 -13.09
N PHE A 147 3.64 2.19 -12.70
CA PHE A 147 5.10 2.27 -12.90
C PHE A 147 5.82 1.11 -12.20
N GLU A 148 5.44 0.82 -10.98
CA GLU A 148 5.98 -0.26 -10.17
C GLU A 148 5.65 -1.63 -10.76
N LEU A 149 4.42 -1.83 -11.24
CA LEU A 149 4.00 -3.05 -11.93
C LEU A 149 4.83 -3.30 -13.19
N GLU A 150 5.02 -2.28 -14.02
CA GLU A 150 5.84 -2.36 -15.23
C GLU A 150 7.30 -2.72 -14.92
N TYR A 151 7.88 -2.11 -13.87
CA TYR A 151 9.23 -2.43 -13.45
C TYR A 151 9.36 -3.87 -12.92
N LEU A 152 8.44 -4.31 -12.09
CA LEU A 152 8.45 -5.66 -11.49
C LEU A 152 8.34 -6.76 -12.54
N THR A 153 7.58 -6.51 -13.61
CA THR A 153 7.22 -7.53 -14.60
C THR A 153 7.96 -7.38 -15.92
N GLY A 154 8.50 -6.20 -16.21
CA GLY A 154 9.02 -5.86 -17.53
C GLY A 154 7.93 -5.73 -18.61
N CYS A 155 6.65 -5.74 -18.24
CA CYS A 155 5.52 -5.67 -19.16
C CYS A 155 4.97 -4.25 -19.23
N PRO A 156 5.00 -3.55 -20.37
CA PRO A 156 4.39 -2.23 -20.50
C PRO A 156 2.86 -2.32 -20.39
N VAL A 157 2.25 -1.29 -19.81
CA VAL A 157 0.80 -1.19 -19.60
C VAL A 157 0.26 0.00 -20.39
N THR A 158 -0.53 -0.26 -21.42
CA THR A 158 -1.11 0.77 -22.30
C THR A 158 -2.63 0.70 -22.39
N ASP A 159 -3.20 -0.48 -22.15
CA ASP A 159 -4.62 -0.79 -22.22
C ASP A 159 -5.01 -1.84 -21.18
N LEU A 160 -6.29 -2.20 -21.08
CA LEU A 160 -6.75 -3.19 -20.11
C LEU A 160 -6.16 -4.59 -20.36
N PRO A 161 -6.08 -5.12 -21.59
CA PRO A 161 -5.44 -6.42 -21.84
C PRO A 161 -3.97 -6.48 -21.40
N SER A 162 -3.17 -5.45 -21.67
CA SER A 162 -1.77 -5.37 -21.22
C SER A 162 -1.65 -5.25 -19.69
N ALA A 163 -2.54 -4.47 -19.05
CA ALA A 163 -2.61 -4.40 -17.59
C ALA A 163 -2.90 -5.76 -16.96
N MET A 164 -3.86 -6.51 -17.50
CA MET A 164 -4.19 -7.86 -17.05
C MET A 164 -3.05 -8.86 -17.32
N SER A 165 -2.32 -8.68 -18.42
CA SER A 165 -1.13 -9.50 -18.69
C SER A 165 -0.02 -9.21 -17.68
N ALA A 166 0.22 -7.95 -17.36
CA ALA A 166 1.20 -7.52 -16.37
C ALA A 166 0.84 -8.02 -14.96
N THR A 167 -0.44 -7.96 -14.55
CA THR A 167 -0.85 -8.49 -13.23
C THR A 167 -0.68 -10.00 -13.15
N ARG A 168 -0.98 -10.75 -14.23
CA ARG A 168 -0.71 -12.19 -14.29
C ARG A 168 0.80 -12.50 -14.22
N ALA A 169 1.64 -11.71 -14.90
CA ALA A 169 3.09 -11.84 -14.80
C ALA A 169 3.58 -11.55 -13.36
N ALA A 170 3.02 -10.54 -12.70
CA ALA A 170 3.35 -10.24 -11.30
C ALA A 170 2.93 -11.37 -10.35
N ARG A 171 1.76 -11.99 -10.57
CA ARG A 171 1.34 -13.17 -9.80
C ARG A 171 2.26 -14.37 -10.00
N ALA A 172 2.81 -14.53 -11.19
CA ALA A 172 3.79 -15.60 -11.47
C ALA A 172 5.12 -15.42 -10.70
N LEU A 173 5.41 -14.21 -10.17
CA LEU A 173 6.56 -13.96 -9.29
C LEU A 173 6.35 -14.51 -7.86
N GLY A 174 5.10 -14.78 -7.42
CA GLY A 174 4.79 -15.32 -6.09
C GLY A 174 3.47 -14.89 -5.49
N PRO A 175 3.07 -13.61 -5.56
CA PRO A 175 1.86 -13.13 -4.88
C PRO A 175 0.58 -13.80 -5.43
N ARG A 176 -0.34 -14.10 -4.52
CA ARG A 176 -1.67 -14.60 -4.92
C ARG A 176 -2.58 -13.46 -5.40
N TRP A 177 -2.37 -12.24 -4.89
CA TRP A 177 -3.18 -11.06 -5.17
C TRP A 177 -2.30 -9.91 -5.61
N VAL A 178 -2.68 -9.23 -6.69
CA VAL A 178 -2.02 -8.03 -7.21
C VAL A 178 -3.07 -6.94 -7.34
N LEU A 179 -2.94 -5.88 -6.55
CA LEU A 179 -3.78 -4.68 -6.63
C LEU A 179 -2.99 -3.55 -7.28
N VAL A 180 -3.32 -3.19 -8.50
CA VAL A 180 -2.80 -1.97 -9.13
C VAL A 180 -3.57 -0.78 -8.59
N THR A 181 -2.90 0.07 -7.78
CA THR A 181 -3.55 1.13 -7.01
C THR A 181 -3.91 2.37 -7.81
N SER A 182 -3.25 2.59 -8.93
CA SER A 182 -3.56 3.64 -9.90
C SER A 182 -3.20 3.16 -11.30
N LEU A 183 -4.19 3.05 -12.15
CA LEU A 183 -4.04 2.60 -13.53
C LEU A 183 -4.46 3.75 -14.44
N THR A 184 -3.58 4.09 -15.39
CA THR A 184 -3.84 5.03 -16.47
C THR A 184 -3.60 4.28 -17.78
N ARG A 185 -4.61 4.25 -18.64
CA ARG A 185 -4.54 3.52 -19.91
C ARG A 185 -5.15 4.34 -21.04
N ALA A 186 -4.61 4.18 -22.25
CA ALA A 186 -4.99 4.99 -23.40
C ALA A 186 -6.43 4.77 -23.88
N ASP A 187 -7.01 3.59 -23.57
CA ASP A 187 -8.37 3.22 -23.92
C ASP A 187 -9.42 3.54 -22.84
N ALA A 188 -9.01 4.22 -21.75
CA ALA A 188 -9.91 4.68 -20.69
C ALA A 188 -10.15 6.19 -20.77
N PRO A 189 -11.33 6.68 -20.31
CA PRO A 189 -11.56 8.11 -20.18
C PRO A 189 -10.58 8.79 -19.20
N ASP A 190 -10.08 9.97 -19.55
CA ASP A 190 -9.13 10.75 -18.74
C ASP A 190 -9.72 11.31 -17.44
N ASP A 191 -11.07 11.32 -17.32
CA ASP A 191 -11.81 11.80 -16.17
C ASP A 191 -11.90 10.82 -15.01
N ARG A 192 -11.15 9.70 -15.07
CA ARG A 192 -11.20 8.61 -14.09
C ARG A 192 -9.83 8.22 -13.57
N ILE A 193 -9.84 7.60 -12.38
CA ILE A 193 -8.73 6.83 -11.83
C ILE A 193 -9.24 5.41 -11.66
N GLU A 194 -8.51 4.45 -12.18
CA GLU A 194 -8.87 3.04 -12.09
C GLU A 194 -7.95 2.29 -11.14
N MET A 195 -8.51 1.24 -10.51
CA MET A 195 -7.75 0.23 -9.77
C MET A 195 -8.11 -1.15 -10.31
N LEU A 196 -7.08 -1.98 -10.50
CA LEU A 196 -7.23 -3.34 -11.01
C LEU A 196 -6.74 -4.34 -9.96
N LEU A 197 -7.59 -5.26 -9.56
CA LEU A 197 -7.23 -6.38 -8.70
C LEU A 197 -7.23 -7.66 -9.54
N ASP A 198 -6.16 -8.43 -9.48
CA ASP A 198 -6.07 -9.77 -10.04
C ASP A 198 -5.74 -10.78 -8.94
N GLY A 199 -6.49 -11.87 -8.89
CA GLY A 199 -6.35 -12.90 -7.87
C GLY A 199 -6.93 -14.26 -8.29
N PRO A 200 -6.98 -15.23 -7.36
CA PRO A 200 -7.50 -16.57 -7.64
C PRO A 200 -8.96 -16.57 -8.14
N ASP A 201 -9.75 -15.59 -7.66
CA ASP A 201 -11.19 -15.49 -7.98
C ASP A 201 -11.44 -14.74 -9.30
N GLY A 202 -10.40 -14.30 -9.99
CA GLY A 202 -10.45 -13.55 -11.24
C GLY A 202 -9.94 -12.12 -11.11
N ALA A 203 -10.10 -11.34 -12.18
CA ALA A 203 -9.71 -9.95 -12.23
C ALA A 203 -10.94 -9.02 -12.05
N PHE A 204 -10.74 -7.93 -11.29
CA PHE A 204 -11.80 -6.95 -11.00
C PHE A 204 -11.26 -5.53 -11.20
N LEU A 205 -12.04 -4.70 -11.87
CA LEU A 205 -11.75 -3.30 -12.14
C LEU A 205 -12.75 -2.41 -11.41
N VAL A 206 -12.27 -1.34 -10.79
CA VAL A 206 -13.09 -0.26 -10.27
C VAL A 206 -12.57 1.08 -10.79
N ALA A 207 -13.47 1.98 -11.12
CA ALA A 207 -13.16 3.34 -11.55
C ALA A 207 -13.82 4.35 -10.63
N THR A 208 -13.09 5.40 -10.27
CA THR A 208 -13.60 6.56 -9.54
C THR A 208 -13.38 7.82 -10.38
N PRO A 209 -14.23 8.86 -10.26
CA PRO A 209 -13.98 10.13 -10.93
C PRO A 209 -12.62 10.70 -10.53
N ARG A 210 -11.89 11.24 -11.48
CA ARG A 210 -10.68 12.03 -11.20
C ARG A 210 -11.10 13.38 -10.64
N LEU A 211 -10.55 13.74 -9.48
CA LEU A 211 -10.77 15.04 -8.87
C LEU A 211 -9.63 15.98 -9.25
N ASP A 212 -9.97 17.24 -9.49
CA ASP A 212 -8.98 18.28 -9.73
C ASP A 212 -8.31 18.66 -8.39
N ILE A 213 -7.13 18.09 -8.15
CA ILE A 213 -6.29 18.33 -6.98
C ILE A 213 -4.86 18.57 -7.47
N SER A 214 -4.33 19.74 -7.19
CA SER A 214 -2.97 20.09 -7.60
C SER A 214 -2.21 20.78 -6.45
N PRO A 215 -1.03 20.28 -6.06
CA PRO A 215 -0.43 19.02 -6.49
C PRO A 215 -1.20 17.81 -5.94
N MET A 216 -1.12 16.66 -6.65
CA MET A 216 -1.70 15.41 -6.16
C MET A 216 -1.07 15.04 -4.80
N PRO A 217 -1.87 14.72 -3.77
CA PRO A 217 -1.36 14.41 -2.44
C PRO A 217 -0.56 13.10 -2.42
N ASN A 218 0.51 13.06 -1.62
CA ASN A 218 1.25 11.83 -1.36
C ASN A 218 0.54 10.98 -0.29
N GLY A 219 0.85 9.68 -0.24
CA GLY A 219 0.32 8.76 0.78
C GLY A 219 -0.98 8.08 0.42
N ALA A 220 -1.52 8.34 -0.77
CA ALA A 220 -2.75 7.69 -1.24
C ALA A 220 -2.57 6.18 -1.40
N GLY A 221 -1.42 5.73 -1.94
CA GLY A 221 -1.06 4.31 -2.03
C GLY A 221 -1.04 3.64 -0.67
N ASP A 222 -0.32 4.21 0.30
CA ASP A 222 -0.25 3.72 1.69
C ASP A 222 -1.67 3.56 2.30
N CYS A 223 -2.53 4.57 2.10
CA CYS A 223 -3.90 4.56 2.60
C CYS A 223 -4.76 3.48 1.91
N VAL A 224 -4.69 3.37 0.57
CA VAL A 224 -5.41 2.36 -0.23
C VAL A 224 -5.01 0.96 0.19
N THR A 225 -3.70 0.70 0.32
CA THR A 225 -3.17 -0.59 0.74
C THR A 225 -3.69 -1.00 2.11
N ALA A 226 -3.69 -0.07 3.08
CA ALA A 226 -4.21 -0.30 4.42
C ALA A 226 -5.72 -0.60 4.42
N LEU A 227 -6.52 0.19 3.68
CA LEU A 227 -7.96 0.00 3.54
C LEU A 227 -8.30 -1.33 2.86
N PHE A 228 -7.59 -1.67 1.79
CA PHE A 228 -7.76 -2.93 1.09
C PHE A 228 -7.43 -4.13 1.99
N LEU A 229 -6.25 -4.10 2.63
CA LEU A 229 -5.79 -5.18 3.51
C LEU A 229 -6.76 -5.42 4.66
N ALA A 230 -7.19 -4.36 5.35
CA ALA A 230 -8.15 -4.47 6.45
C ALA A 230 -9.46 -5.09 5.99
N LYS A 231 -10.02 -4.63 4.87
CA LYS A 231 -11.29 -5.15 4.37
C LYS A 231 -11.16 -6.57 3.82
N PHE A 232 -10.02 -6.89 3.21
CA PHE A 232 -9.71 -8.24 2.77
C PHE A 232 -9.61 -9.22 3.96
N LEU A 233 -8.90 -8.84 5.02
CA LEU A 233 -8.83 -9.64 6.26
C LEU A 233 -10.21 -9.83 6.92
N GLU A 234 -11.08 -8.82 6.84
CA GLU A 234 -12.43 -8.90 7.41
C GLU A 234 -13.32 -9.88 6.64
N THR A 235 -13.28 -9.81 5.29
CA THR A 235 -14.29 -10.47 4.43
C THR A 235 -13.79 -11.71 3.71
N GLY A 236 -12.49 -11.85 3.49
CA GLY A 236 -11.89 -12.85 2.60
C GLY A 236 -12.22 -12.65 1.11
N ASP A 237 -12.81 -11.50 0.72
CA ASP A 237 -13.37 -11.23 -0.59
C ASP A 237 -12.64 -10.03 -1.23
N GLY A 238 -11.84 -10.32 -2.28
CA GLY A 238 -11.03 -9.31 -2.96
C GLY A 238 -11.88 -8.24 -3.66
N GLN A 239 -13.01 -8.62 -4.26
CA GLN A 239 -13.91 -7.68 -4.94
C GLN A 239 -14.51 -6.67 -3.96
N LYS A 240 -14.97 -7.15 -2.78
CA LYS A 240 -15.49 -6.27 -1.73
C LYS A 240 -14.41 -5.38 -1.16
N ALA A 241 -13.20 -5.91 -0.96
CA ALA A 241 -12.06 -5.15 -0.45
C ALA A 241 -11.66 -4.03 -1.43
N LEU A 242 -11.59 -4.33 -2.72
CA LEU A 242 -11.32 -3.33 -3.77
C LEU A 242 -12.40 -2.25 -3.82
N SER A 243 -13.68 -2.64 -3.83
CA SER A 243 -14.81 -1.69 -3.85
C SER A 243 -14.79 -0.75 -2.64
N HIS A 244 -14.51 -1.30 -1.46
CA HIS A 244 -14.40 -0.51 -0.24
C HIS A 244 -13.22 0.46 -0.27
N ALA A 245 -12.02 -0.02 -0.63
CA ALA A 245 -10.81 0.80 -0.68
C ALA A 245 -10.97 1.97 -1.67
N ALA A 246 -11.50 1.70 -2.88
CA ALA A 246 -11.76 2.73 -3.88
C ALA A 246 -12.77 3.78 -3.39
N SER A 247 -13.84 3.34 -2.73
CA SER A 247 -14.88 4.24 -2.20
C SER A 247 -14.35 5.11 -1.06
N ALA A 248 -13.60 4.51 -0.14
CA ALA A 248 -13.03 5.21 1.01
C ALA A 248 -11.95 6.23 0.61
N ILE A 249 -11.01 5.84 -0.26
CA ILE A 249 -9.96 6.78 -0.73
C ILE A 249 -10.55 7.91 -1.56
N TYR A 250 -11.59 7.66 -2.35
CA TYR A 250 -12.30 8.73 -3.06
C TYR A 250 -12.89 9.77 -2.10
N ALA A 251 -13.45 9.33 -0.98
CA ALA A 251 -13.96 10.23 0.05
C ALA A 251 -12.84 11.07 0.70
N VAL A 252 -11.66 10.47 0.93
CA VAL A 252 -10.46 11.19 1.41
C VAL A 252 -10.03 12.24 0.38
N PHE A 253 -9.96 11.88 -0.90
CA PHE A 253 -9.64 12.84 -1.97
C PHE A 253 -10.64 13.99 -2.06
N ARG A 254 -11.94 13.71 -1.93
CA ARG A 254 -12.96 14.77 -1.89
C ARG A 254 -12.72 15.73 -0.71
N ALA A 255 -12.53 15.21 0.49
CA ALA A 255 -12.22 16.02 1.67
C ALA A 255 -10.93 16.85 1.48
N THR A 256 -9.92 16.26 0.83
CA THR A 256 -8.66 16.94 0.52
C THR A 256 -8.87 18.09 -0.46
N ARG A 257 -9.57 17.85 -1.57
CA ARG A 257 -9.94 18.89 -2.55
C ARG A 257 -10.73 20.02 -1.89
N ASP A 258 -11.77 19.66 -1.14
CA ASP A 258 -12.71 20.61 -0.54
C ASP A 258 -12.03 21.45 0.56
N SER A 259 -11.00 20.93 1.21
CA SER A 259 -10.19 21.67 2.19
C SER A 259 -9.17 22.64 1.58
N GLY A 260 -8.81 22.46 0.30
CA GLY A 260 -7.71 23.17 -0.35
C GLY A 260 -6.33 22.86 0.25
N GLN A 261 -6.22 21.85 1.11
CA GLN A 261 -4.95 21.44 1.74
C GLN A 261 -4.16 20.49 0.83
N ARG A 262 -2.83 20.54 0.96
CA ARG A 262 -1.95 19.63 0.23
C ARG A 262 -1.97 18.20 0.75
N GLU A 263 -2.12 18.04 2.07
CA GLU A 263 -2.08 16.74 2.74
C GLU A 263 -3.43 16.04 2.70
N LEU A 264 -3.40 14.70 2.60
CA LEU A 264 -4.60 13.88 2.67
C LEU A 264 -5.43 14.17 3.92
N GLN A 265 -6.70 14.47 3.75
CA GLN A 265 -7.61 14.77 4.85
C GLN A 265 -8.24 13.51 5.44
N ILE A 266 -7.39 12.55 5.86
CA ILE A 266 -7.79 11.24 6.39
C ILE A 266 -8.66 11.40 7.65
N ILE A 267 -8.28 12.33 8.55
CA ILE A 267 -9.01 12.56 9.79
C ILE A 267 -10.39 13.19 9.51
N ALA A 268 -10.46 14.16 8.61
CA ALA A 268 -11.74 14.78 8.23
C ALA A 268 -12.69 13.77 7.56
N ALA A 269 -12.15 12.79 6.83
CA ALA A 269 -12.92 11.75 6.16
C ALA A 269 -13.09 10.47 7.01
N GLN A 270 -12.76 10.46 8.30
CA GLN A 270 -12.64 9.25 9.12
C GLN A 270 -13.89 8.34 9.12
N GLU A 271 -15.10 8.91 9.10
CA GLU A 271 -16.33 8.12 9.05
C GLU A 271 -16.50 7.42 7.69
N GLN A 272 -15.97 8.05 6.62
CA GLN A 272 -16.00 7.51 5.26
C GLN A 272 -14.97 6.37 5.07
N LEU A 273 -13.95 6.28 5.92
CA LEU A 273 -13.03 5.14 5.91
C LEU A 273 -13.75 3.84 6.29
N VAL A 274 -14.73 3.95 7.20
CA VAL A 274 -15.53 2.81 7.71
C VAL A 274 -16.76 2.57 6.85
N ARG A 275 -17.48 3.64 6.53
CA ARG A 275 -18.76 3.60 5.81
C ARG A 275 -18.79 4.69 4.72
N PRO A 276 -18.20 4.42 3.55
CA PRO A 276 -18.24 5.36 2.44
C PRO A 276 -19.68 5.66 2.03
N GLN A 277 -20.02 6.95 1.85
CA GLN A 277 -21.34 7.35 1.36
C GLN A 277 -21.50 7.14 -0.14
N MET A 278 -20.42 7.40 -0.90
CA MET A 278 -20.38 7.09 -2.33
C MET A 278 -19.72 5.74 -2.52
N LEU A 279 -20.44 4.81 -3.13
CA LEU A 279 -19.97 3.46 -3.37
C LEU A 279 -19.58 3.26 -4.83
N PHE A 280 -18.36 2.78 -5.03
CA PHE A 280 -17.85 2.36 -6.33
C PHE A 280 -17.69 0.85 -6.30
N THR A 281 -18.45 0.16 -7.15
CA THR A 281 -18.46 -1.30 -7.19
C THR A 281 -17.46 -1.80 -8.21
N ALA A 282 -16.55 -2.66 -7.78
CA ALA A 282 -15.65 -3.36 -8.67
C ALA A 282 -16.41 -4.37 -9.52
N SER A 283 -16.14 -4.40 -10.81
CA SER A 283 -16.74 -5.33 -11.76
C SER A 283 -15.69 -6.32 -12.25
N ARG A 284 -16.11 -7.57 -12.48
CA ARG A 284 -15.24 -8.58 -13.07
C ARG A 284 -14.86 -8.16 -14.49
N VAL A 285 -13.59 -8.33 -14.84
CA VAL A 285 -13.06 -8.16 -16.20
C VAL A 285 -12.46 -9.48 -16.69
N ASN A 286 -12.53 -9.70 -18.03
CA ASN A 286 -12.14 -10.97 -18.67
C ASN A 286 -10.95 -10.76 -19.59
#